data_c2c643b82ddd49d26f68bfa869074641
#
_entry.id   c2c643b82ddd49d26f68bfa869074641
#
_cell.length_a   1.000
_cell.length_b   1.000
_cell.length_c   1.000
_cell.angle_alpha   90.00
_cell.angle_beta   90.00
_cell.angle_gamma   90.00
#
_symmetry.space_group_name_H-M   'P 1'
#
loop_
_entity.id
_entity.type
_entity.pdbx_description
1 polymer ?
#
loop_
_entity_poly.entity_id
_entity_poly.type
_entity_poly.pdbx_seq_one_letter_code
_entity_poly.pdbx_strand_id
1 'polypeptide(L)'
;MIRDRAGRDIRVLIAWLAGIAAGALLIGLIMAPPVIGLADSGDFGRVLGVSGLRVLHPDQSYEELYFNYAHQYFGYGGYTLGGYVSTHVVFVAIAGWIGRLLDGDVFDVRVLGACYAAAYIWAVVLFVRHSPGMKSRTATTIMAAVLAAVLLFVFGDIGYEAYFQSFFGEPYALIAMLLMVASAFALASSNEPAGRLFALFVVAALAVATSKIQNAPLGLVFALLAWRMTGLRRDPRWRRQVWTGAAILLIGSILMIAAAPDRLKHVNLYQSIFFGVLKDTPHLERDMEELGIASKYAPLAGTNYFQKDTAIPQNDPVLHREVLQRLSHKDIVLYYLKHLSRFMQKLDRAAENAMYIRPYYLGNYDASAGKPPGAISHTFSGWSDFKVAAMPRSAAGYFLVFIAYALALAAVWRKNRSGKWRVAVETMAVVALAGAFSCVVPLIGDGEADLGKHLFMFNVCFDMMVVSVIAGAFYGAIKLAGRQVRNRRNG
;
A
#
# COMPACT_ATOMS: atom_id res chain seq x y z
N MET A 1 24.74 -22.69 -5.79
CA MET A 1 23.66 -23.06 -4.83
C MET A 1 24.29 -23.84 -3.71
N ILE A 2 24.09 -23.43 -2.45
CA ILE A 2 24.56 -24.16 -1.27
C ILE A 2 23.43 -25.11 -0.86
N ARG A 3 23.64 -26.41 -1.05
CA ARG A 3 22.65 -27.46 -0.77
C ARG A 3 22.84 -28.02 0.65
N ASP A 4 21.77 -28.52 1.26
CA ASP A 4 21.84 -29.29 2.51
C ASP A 4 22.44 -30.70 2.26
N ARG A 5 22.57 -31.54 3.36
CA ARG A 5 23.04 -32.93 3.21
C ARG A 5 22.16 -33.79 2.28
N ALA A 6 20.92 -33.35 2.02
CA ALA A 6 20.01 -33.96 1.06
C ALA A 6 19.99 -33.25 -0.30
N GLY A 7 20.90 -32.30 -0.59
CA GLY A 7 20.98 -31.55 -1.84
C GLY A 7 20.00 -30.41 -1.99
N ARG A 8 19.25 -30.01 -0.93
CA ARG A 8 18.25 -28.93 -0.96
C ARG A 8 18.87 -27.58 -0.61
N ASP A 9 18.29 -26.52 -1.16
CA ASP A 9 18.66 -25.15 -0.80
C ASP A 9 18.10 -24.81 0.59
N ILE A 10 18.98 -24.46 1.55
CA ILE A 10 18.61 -24.14 2.93
C ILE A 10 17.57 -23.00 3.02
N ARG A 11 17.54 -22.10 2.02
CA ARG A 11 16.58 -21.01 1.96
C ARG A 11 15.14 -21.50 1.83
N VAL A 12 14.94 -22.68 1.21
CA VAL A 12 13.60 -23.28 1.09
C VAL A 12 13.06 -23.67 2.48
N LEU A 13 13.90 -24.28 3.32
CA LEU A 13 13.52 -24.63 4.69
C LEU A 13 13.16 -23.39 5.50
N ILE A 14 14.02 -22.36 5.48
CA ILE A 14 13.80 -21.13 6.24
C ILE A 14 12.56 -20.39 5.71
N ALA A 15 12.30 -20.41 4.40
CA ALA A 15 11.11 -19.81 3.83
C ALA A 15 9.81 -20.48 4.33
N TRP A 16 9.79 -21.81 4.42
CA TRP A 16 8.64 -22.51 4.99
C TRP A 16 8.48 -22.25 6.48
N LEU A 17 9.58 -22.23 7.26
CA LEU A 17 9.53 -21.85 8.67
C LEU A 17 9.02 -20.43 8.87
N ALA A 18 9.44 -19.48 8.03
CA ALA A 18 8.93 -18.12 8.03
C ALA A 18 7.43 -18.06 7.68
N GLY A 19 6.98 -18.86 6.71
CA GLY A 19 5.56 -18.99 6.37
C GLY A 19 4.73 -19.56 7.52
N ILE A 20 5.23 -20.56 8.22
CA ILE A 20 4.57 -21.14 9.42
C ILE A 20 4.50 -20.09 10.54
N ALA A 21 5.59 -19.36 10.78
CA ALA A 21 5.64 -18.30 11.79
C ALA A 21 4.66 -17.15 11.44
N ALA A 22 4.58 -16.75 10.16
CA ALA A 22 3.58 -15.79 9.68
C ALA A 22 2.15 -16.29 9.92
N GLY A 23 1.87 -17.54 9.60
CA GLY A 23 0.56 -18.16 9.83
C GLY A 23 0.18 -18.20 11.32
N ALA A 24 1.11 -18.60 12.18
CA ALA A 24 0.89 -18.62 13.63
C ALA A 24 0.63 -17.21 14.20
N LEU A 25 1.39 -16.21 13.72
CA LEU A 25 1.20 -14.81 14.09
C LEU A 25 -0.19 -14.32 13.70
N LEU A 26 -0.60 -14.53 12.44
CA LEU A 26 -1.91 -14.12 11.93
C LEU A 26 -3.08 -14.79 12.65
N ILE A 27 -2.97 -16.10 12.93
CA ILE A 27 -3.99 -16.81 13.72
C ILE A 27 -4.13 -16.16 15.09
N GLY A 28 -3.01 -15.89 15.76
CA GLY A 28 -3.02 -15.27 17.10
C GLY A 28 -3.53 -13.83 17.11
N LEU A 29 -3.26 -13.05 16.06
CA LEU A 29 -3.60 -11.63 16.03
C LEU A 29 -5.03 -11.34 15.56
N ILE A 30 -5.49 -12.02 14.49
CA ILE A 30 -6.73 -11.64 13.82
C ILE A 30 -7.78 -12.75 13.78
N MET A 31 -7.43 -14.03 14.00
CA MET A 31 -8.41 -15.12 13.96
C MET A 31 -8.91 -15.52 15.35
N ALA A 32 -8.04 -15.40 16.39
CA ALA A 32 -8.40 -15.69 17.77
C ALA A 32 -9.18 -14.52 18.41
N PRO A 33 -10.20 -14.78 19.25
CA PRO A 33 -10.89 -13.72 19.98
C PRO A 33 -9.96 -12.98 20.98
N PRO A 34 -10.15 -11.66 21.15
CA PRO A 34 -11.13 -10.81 20.45
C PRO A 34 -10.73 -10.58 19.00
N VAL A 35 -11.69 -10.71 18.08
CA VAL A 35 -11.43 -10.50 16.65
C VAL A 35 -11.01 -9.03 16.41
N ILE A 36 -9.88 -8.85 15.77
CA ILE A 36 -9.29 -7.54 15.49
C ILE A 36 -9.44 -7.24 14.00
N GLY A 37 -10.05 -6.10 13.68
CA GLY A 37 -10.22 -5.59 12.33
C GLY A 37 -10.08 -4.07 12.30
N LEU A 38 -10.72 -3.43 11.33
CA LEU A 38 -10.87 -1.98 11.27
C LEU A 38 -12.33 -1.59 11.13
N ALA A 39 -12.73 -0.56 11.86
CA ALA A 39 -14.02 0.07 11.72
C ALA A 39 -14.20 0.68 10.32
N ASP A 40 -15.44 0.74 9.83
CA ASP A 40 -15.77 1.42 8.58
C ASP A 40 -15.64 2.95 8.76
N SER A 41 -14.98 3.61 7.82
CA SER A 41 -14.96 5.08 7.70
C SER A 41 -16.07 5.63 6.78
N GLY A 42 -17.04 4.79 6.39
CA GLY A 42 -18.06 5.06 5.38
C GLY A 42 -17.70 4.58 3.96
N ASP A 43 -16.57 3.91 3.80
CA ASP A 43 -16.08 3.42 2.50
C ASP A 43 -16.50 1.98 2.17
N PHE A 44 -16.86 1.17 3.18
CA PHE A 44 -17.19 -0.24 2.96
C PHE A 44 -18.38 -0.43 2.01
N GLY A 45 -19.37 0.44 2.08
CA GLY A 45 -20.56 0.36 1.23
C GLY A 45 -20.25 0.33 -0.27
N ARG A 46 -19.16 0.98 -0.71
CA ARG A 46 -18.71 0.97 -2.11
C ARG A 46 -18.23 -0.43 -2.56
N VAL A 47 -17.60 -1.17 -1.65
CA VAL A 47 -17.05 -2.51 -1.92
C VAL A 47 -18.11 -3.58 -1.68
N LEU A 48 -18.83 -3.49 -0.58
CA LEU A 48 -19.88 -4.45 -0.17
C LEU A 48 -20.92 -4.61 -1.28
N GLY A 49 -21.52 -3.52 -1.76
CA GLY A 49 -22.56 -3.57 -2.77
C GLY A 49 -22.12 -4.22 -4.09
N VAL A 50 -20.88 -3.98 -4.53
CA VAL A 50 -20.36 -4.57 -5.78
C VAL A 50 -19.95 -6.04 -5.58
N SER A 51 -19.51 -6.42 -4.37
CA SER A 51 -19.09 -7.80 -4.07
C SER A 51 -20.23 -8.73 -3.65
N GLY A 52 -21.47 -8.24 -3.57
CA GLY A 52 -22.64 -9.03 -3.17
C GLY A 52 -22.74 -9.25 -1.66
N LEU A 53 -22.18 -8.33 -0.89
CA LEU A 53 -22.25 -8.27 0.57
C LEU A 53 -22.99 -6.99 1.00
N ARG A 54 -23.47 -6.97 2.24
CA ARG A 54 -24.16 -5.81 2.83
C ARG A 54 -23.88 -5.74 4.33
N VAL A 55 -24.10 -4.58 4.91
CA VAL A 55 -24.14 -4.42 6.38
C VAL A 55 -25.25 -5.33 6.91
N LEU A 56 -24.98 -6.05 8.01
CA LEU A 56 -25.93 -6.99 8.60
C LEU A 56 -27.08 -6.26 9.32
N HIS A 57 -26.75 -5.21 10.09
CA HIS A 57 -27.69 -4.42 10.87
C HIS A 57 -27.64 -2.94 10.46
N PRO A 58 -28.29 -2.54 9.36
CA PRO A 58 -28.24 -1.16 8.85
C PRO A 58 -29.04 -0.15 9.68
N ASP A 59 -29.80 -0.62 10.65
CA ASP A 59 -30.61 0.13 11.61
C ASP A 59 -29.84 0.58 12.86
N GLN A 60 -28.61 0.15 13.03
CA GLN A 60 -27.72 0.61 14.09
C GLN A 60 -27.44 2.11 14.00
N SER A 61 -27.05 2.72 15.13
CA SER A 61 -26.67 4.14 15.18
C SER A 61 -25.43 4.42 14.31
N TYR A 62 -25.23 5.70 13.96
CA TYR A 62 -24.05 6.12 13.18
C TYR A 62 -22.75 5.77 13.90
N GLU A 63 -22.72 5.94 15.21
CA GLU A 63 -21.57 5.67 16.07
C GLU A 63 -21.27 4.17 16.20
N GLU A 64 -22.26 3.30 16.06
CA GLU A 64 -22.08 1.85 16.03
C GLU A 64 -21.60 1.37 14.67
N LEU A 65 -22.11 1.96 13.58
CA LEU A 65 -21.75 1.56 12.21
C LEU A 65 -20.37 2.04 11.76
N TYR A 66 -19.94 3.24 12.24
CA TYR A 66 -18.77 3.91 11.69
C TYR A 66 -17.78 4.33 12.77
N PHE A 67 -16.50 4.30 12.44
CA PHE A 67 -15.34 4.77 13.19
C PHE A 67 -15.02 4.00 14.48
N ASN A 68 -16.00 3.60 15.26
CA ASN A 68 -15.80 3.10 16.62
C ASN A 68 -15.54 1.60 16.70
N TYR A 69 -16.25 0.80 15.89
CA TYR A 69 -16.23 -0.66 16.02
C TYR A 69 -15.93 -1.34 14.68
N ALA A 70 -15.05 -2.34 14.70
CA ALA A 70 -14.91 -3.29 13.64
C ALA A 70 -16.04 -4.32 13.71
N HIS A 71 -16.68 -4.61 12.58
CA HIS A 71 -17.75 -5.61 12.52
C HIS A 71 -17.21 -6.95 12.07
N GLN A 72 -17.54 -8.02 12.78
CA GLN A 72 -17.16 -9.37 12.38
C GLN A 72 -18.11 -9.95 11.33
N TYR A 73 -19.40 -9.65 11.41
CA TYR A 73 -20.44 -10.29 10.61
C TYR A 73 -21.10 -9.34 9.62
N PHE A 74 -21.34 -9.83 8.41
CA PHE A 74 -21.99 -9.10 7.32
C PHE A 74 -23.06 -9.99 6.67
N GLY A 75 -24.04 -9.38 6.00
CA GLY A 75 -25.07 -10.10 5.26
C GLY A 75 -24.67 -10.32 3.80
N TYR A 76 -25.34 -11.28 3.17
CA TYR A 76 -25.27 -11.48 1.72
C TYR A 76 -26.37 -10.72 0.98
N GLY A 77 -26.10 -10.36 -0.28
CA GLY A 77 -27.04 -9.68 -1.17
C GLY A 77 -26.74 -8.20 -1.37
N GLY A 78 -27.68 -7.47 -1.97
CA GLY A 78 -27.56 -6.02 -2.16
C GLY A 78 -26.63 -5.61 -3.29
N TYR A 79 -26.54 -6.38 -4.37
CA TYR A 79 -25.71 -6.02 -5.54
C TYR A 79 -26.04 -4.64 -6.10
N THR A 80 -25.05 -3.74 -6.08
CA THR A 80 -25.10 -2.44 -6.73
C THR A 80 -23.99 -2.36 -7.77
N LEU A 81 -24.37 -2.27 -9.05
CA LEU A 81 -23.40 -2.17 -10.13
C LEU A 81 -23.00 -0.70 -10.38
N GLY A 82 -21.72 -0.47 -10.71
CA GLY A 82 -21.24 0.80 -11.25
C GLY A 82 -20.75 1.84 -10.24
N GLY A 83 -20.81 1.58 -8.93
CA GLY A 83 -20.42 2.56 -7.90
C GLY A 83 -18.94 2.65 -7.60
N TYR A 84 -18.16 1.60 -7.87
CA TYR A 84 -16.74 1.53 -7.55
C TYR A 84 -15.99 0.59 -8.49
N VAL A 85 -14.83 1.04 -8.97
CA VAL A 85 -13.96 0.27 -9.86
C VAL A 85 -12.66 -0.04 -9.15
N SER A 86 -12.41 -1.33 -8.92
CA SER A 86 -11.19 -1.82 -8.28
C SER A 86 -11.08 -3.33 -8.46
N THR A 87 -9.88 -3.85 -8.74
CA THR A 87 -9.63 -5.29 -8.75
C THR A 87 -9.71 -5.92 -7.36
N HIS A 88 -9.58 -5.13 -6.31
CA HIS A 88 -9.83 -5.54 -4.93
C HIS A 88 -11.24 -6.11 -4.73
N VAL A 89 -12.26 -5.52 -5.38
CA VAL A 89 -13.65 -5.99 -5.31
C VAL A 89 -13.78 -7.45 -5.75
N VAL A 90 -13.03 -7.86 -6.79
CA VAL A 90 -13.03 -9.26 -7.25
C VAL A 90 -12.51 -10.20 -6.16
N PHE A 91 -11.48 -9.78 -5.43
CA PHE A 91 -10.92 -10.55 -4.33
C PHE A 91 -11.92 -10.69 -3.17
N VAL A 92 -12.60 -9.61 -2.81
CA VAL A 92 -13.67 -9.62 -1.80
C VAL A 92 -14.85 -10.49 -2.25
N ALA A 93 -15.26 -10.41 -3.51
CA ALA A 93 -16.34 -11.24 -4.06
C ALA A 93 -16.01 -12.75 -4.00
N ILE A 94 -14.74 -13.12 -4.28
CA ILE A 94 -14.26 -14.50 -4.12
C ILE A 94 -14.34 -14.93 -2.65
N ALA A 95 -13.88 -14.08 -1.72
CA ALA A 95 -13.99 -14.36 -0.29
C ALA A 95 -15.47 -14.50 0.15
N GLY A 96 -16.35 -13.63 -0.33
CA GLY A 96 -17.78 -13.68 -0.10
C GLY A 96 -18.42 -14.99 -0.62
N TRP A 97 -17.99 -15.46 -1.79
CA TRP A 97 -18.42 -16.75 -2.32
C TRP A 97 -17.93 -17.93 -1.48
N ILE A 98 -16.67 -17.92 -1.04
CA ILE A 98 -16.13 -18.92 -0.12
C ILE A 98 -16.90 -18.90 1.21
N GLY A 99 -17.16 -17.72 1.77
CA GLY A 99 -17.92 -17.54 3.01
C GLY A 99 -19.32 -18.16 2.90
N ARG A 100 -20.01 -17.96 1.77
CA ARG A 100 -21.33 -18.55 1.53
C ARG A 100 -21.34 -20.08 1.45
N LEU A 101 -20.22 -20.71 1.10
CA LEU A 101 -20.07 -22.18 1.16
C LEU A 101 -19.89 -22.68 2.59
N LEU A 102 -19.42 -21.83 3.50
CA LEU A 102 -19.19 -22.17 4.91
C LEU A 102 -20.43 -21.87 5.76
N ASP A 103 -21.07 -20.72 5.52
CA ASP A 103 -22.30 -20.27 6.15
C ASP A 103 -23.15 -19.54 5.10
N GLY A 104 -24.37 -20.04 4.86
CA GLY A 104 -25.29 -19.50 3.85
C GLY A 104 -25.97 -18.20 4.25
N ASP A 105 -26.06 -17.88 5.53
CA ASP A 105 -26.83 -16.78 6.08
C ASP A 105 -25.98 -15.56 6.40
N VAL A 106 -24.77 -15.78 6.94
CA VAL A 106 -23.91 -14.71 7.45
C VAL A 106 -22.48 -14.85 6.93
N PHE A 107 -21.91 -13.75 6.47
CA PHE A 107 -20.51 -13.67 6.09
C PHE A 107 -19.66 -13.26 7.29
N ASP A 108 -18.75 -14.12 7.71
CA ASP A 108 -17.73 -13.82 8.70
C ASP A 108 -16.50 -13.20 8.01
N VAL A 109 -16.10 -11.99 8.40
CA VAL A 109 -14.97 -11.25 7.81
C VAL A 109 -13.64 -11.99 7.96
N ARG A 110 -13.53 -12.96 8.90
CA ARG A 110 -12.34 -13.81 9.06
C ARG A 110 -12.07 -14.66 7.81
N VAL A 111 -13.08 -14.96 7.00
CA VAL A 111 -12.88 -15.63 5.70
C VAL A 111 -12.06 -14.75 4.77
N LEU A 112 -12.37 -13.45 4.69
CA LEU A 112 -11.57 -12.48 3.94
C LEU A 112 -10.16 -12.36 4.52
N GLY A 113 -10.06 -12.27 5.86
CA GLY A 113 -8.78 -12.27 6.58
C GLY A 113 -7.93 -13.51 6.27
N ALA A 114 -8.53 -14.70 6.20
CA ALA A 114 -7.84 -15.95 5.84
C ALA A 114 -7.32 -15.92 4.38
N CYS A 115 -8.10 -15.36 3.44
CA CYS A 115 -7.66 -15.21 2.06
C CYS A 115 -6.45 -14.26 1.96
N TYR A 116 -6.46 -13.13 2.68
CA TYR A 116 -5.32 -12.23 2.77
C TYR A 116 -4.13 -12.89 3.46
N ALA A 117 -4.34 -13.59 4.56
CA ALA A 117 -3.31 -14.32 5.29
C ALA A 117 -2.58 -15.33 4.38
N ALA A 118 -3.31 -16.12 3.60
CA ALA A 118 -2.74 -17.08 2.66
C ALA A 118 -1.85 -16.38 1.61
N ALA A 119 -2.31 -15.27 1.04
CA ALA A 119 -1.56 -14.51 0.05
C ALA A 119 -0.33 -13.80 0.66
N TYR A 120 -0.44 -13.29 1.89
CA TYR A 120 0.67 -12.70 2.64
C TYR A 120 1.75 -13.75 2.97
N ILE A 121 1.36 -14.91 3.50
CA ILE A 121 2.27 -16.03 3.77
C ILE A 121 3.03 -16.41 2.50
N TRP A 122 2.34 -16.50 1.37
CA TRP A 122 2.98 -16.77 0.09
C TRP A 122 4.01 -15.70 -0.29
N ALA A 123 3.71 -14.41 -0.08
CA ALA A 123 4.64 -13.33 -0.32
C ALA A 123 5.90 -13.46 0.57
N VAL A 124 5.74 -13.71 1.88
CA VAL A 124 6.85 -13.92 2.82
C VAL A 124 7.71 -15.11 2.40
N VAL A 125 7.09 -16.24 2.07
CA VAL A 125 7.80 -17.45 1.58
C VAL A 125 8.60 -17.13 0.31
N LEU A 126 8.01 -16.41 -0.63
CA LEU A 126 8.67 -16.04 -1.89
C LEU A 126 9.88 -15.12 -1.64
N PHE A 127 9.76 -14.11 -0.78
CA PHE A 127 10.86 -13.23 -0.39
C PHE A 127 12.03 -14.00 0.22
N VAL A 128 11.75 -14.80 1.25
CA VAL A 128 12.80 -15.52 1.99
C VAL A 128 13.47 -16.57 1.13
N ARG A 129 12.71 -17.29 0.30
CA ARG A 129 13.23 -18.27 -0.65
C ARG A 129 14.23 -17.67 -1.64
N HIS A 130 14.01 -16.42 -2.05
CA HIS A 130 14.85 -15.71 -3.02
C HIS A 130 15.79 -14.69 -2.36
N SER A 131 15.99 -14.79 -1.04
CA SER A 131 16.99 -13.99 -0.33
C SER A 131 18.40 -14.15 -0.92
N PRO A 132 19.26 -13.13 -0.77
CA PRO A 132 20.62 -13.19 -1.32
C PRO A 132 21.42 -14.39 -0.79
N GLY A 133 21.93 -15.22 -1.69
CA GLY A 133 22.84 -16.30 -1.34
C GLY A 133 24.23 -15.78 -0.97
N MET A 134 24.83 -16.37 0.05
CA MET A 134 26.18 -16.05 0.55
C MET A 134 27.16 -17.19 0.21
N LYS A 135 28.50 -16.95 0.42
CA LYS A 135 29.52 -17.96 0.12
C LYS A 135 29.45 -19.19 1.05
N SER A 136 29.02 -19.04 2.29
CA SER A 136 28.85 -20.15 3.24
C SER A 136 27.37 -20.44 3.47
N ARG A 137 27.07 -21.69 3.85
CA ARG A 137 25.74 -22.13 4.25
C ARG A 137 25.23 -21.34 5.46
N THR A 138 26.06 -21.25 6.50
CA THR A 138 25.74 -20.50 7.72
C THR A 138 25.40 -19.04 7.42
N ALA A 139 26.20 -18.35 6.59
CA ALA A 139 25.95 -16.98 6.19
C ALA A 139 24.64 -16.85 5.38
N THR A 140 24.33 -17.80 4.50
CA THR A 140 23.06 -17.84 3.76
C THR A 140 21.87 -18.07 4.69
N THR A 141 22.02 -18.98 5.68
CA THR A 141 21.00 -19.23 6.71
C THR A 141 20.71 -17.97 7.53
N ILE A 142 21.76 -17.32 8.05
CA ILE A 142 21.61 -16.08 8.83
C ILE A 142 20.93 -15.00 7.99
N MET A 143 21.35 -14.79 6.74
CA MET A 143 20.74 -13.79 5.85
C MET A 143 19.25 -14.04 5.60
N ALA A 144 18.88 -15.29 5.34
CA ALA A 144 17.47 -15.66 5.12
C ALA A 144 16.65 -15.52 6.41
N ALA A 145 17.20 -15.91 7.57
CA ALA A 145 16.53 -15.78 8.87
C ALA A 145 16.35 -14.30 9.29
N VAL A 146 17.36 -13.47 9.08
CA VAL A 146 17.25 -12.01 9.35
C VAL A 146 16.19 -11.38 8.45
N LEU A 147 16.19 -11.71 7.16
CA LEU A 147 15.16 -11.19 6.25
C LEU A 147 13.76 -11.64 6.69
N ALA A 148 13.58 -12.92 7.06
CA ALA A 148 12.32 -13.42 7.58
C ALA A 148 11.87 -12.68 8.84
N ALA A 149 12.76 -12.51 9.81
CA ALA A 149 12.46 -11.81 11.07
C ALA A 149 12.08 -10.35 10.83
N VAL A 150 12.81 -9.63 9.97
CA VAL A 150 12.51 -8.23 9.65
C VAL A 150 11.19 -8.09 8.88
N LEU A 151 10.91 -8.98 7.92
CA LEU A 151 9.62 -8.97 7.21
C LEU A 151 8.44 -9.22 8.16
N LEU A 152 8.56 -10.17 9.07
CA LEU A 152 7.52 -10.47 10.06
C LEU A 152 7.36 -9.35 11.09
N PHE A 153 8.47 -8.75 11.55
CA PHE A 153 8.41 -7.65 12.50
C PHE A 153 7.75 -6.40 11.90
N VAL A 154 8.04 -6.09 10.63
CA VAL A 154 7.54 -4.89 9.96
C VAL A 154 6.13 -5.12 9.41
N PHE A 155 5.93 -6.13 8.58
CA PHE A 155 4.66 -6.35 7.86
C PHE A 155 3.71 -7.33 8.56
N GLY A 156 4.13 -7.98 9.64
CA GLY A 156 3.27 -8.73 10.56
C GLY A 156 2.80 -7.88 11.74
N ASP A 157 3.10 -6.58 11.77
CA ASP A 157 2.61 -5.64 12.78
C ASP A 157 1.10 -5.46 12.66
N ILE A 158 0.41 -5.38 13.80
CA ILE A 158 -1.05 -5.23 13.84
C ILE A 158 -1.53 -3.98 13.10
N GLY A 159 -0.68 -2.98 12.92
CA GLY A 159 -0.96 -1.82 12.09
C GLY A 159 -1.29 -2.16 10.64
N TYR A 160 -0.68 -3.23 10.10
CA TYR A 160 -0.99 -3.78 8.79
C TYR A 160 -2.05 -4.87 8.84
N GLU A 161 -1.95 -5.78 9.82
CA GLU A 161 -2.77 -7.00 9.86
C GLU A 161 -4.25 -6.73 10.20
N ALA A 162 -4.54 -5.66 10.96
CA ALA A 162 -5.92 -5.24 11.25
C ALA A 162 -6.73 -4.94 9.97
N TYR A 163 -6.07 -4.49 8.90
CA TYR A 163 -6.73 -4.27 7.62
C TYR A 163 -7.24 -5.56 6.96
N PHE A 164 -6.68 -6.73 7.29
CA PHE A 164 -7.10 -8.01 6.68
C PHE A 164 -8.55 -8.36 7.00
N GLN A 165 -9.07 -7.85 8.11
CA GLN A 165 -10.48 -7.96 8.49
C GLN A 165 -11.19 -6.62 8.28
N SER A 166 -11.15 -6.13 7.05
CA SER A 166 -11.84 -4.93 6.59
C SER A 166 -12.10 -4.99 5.10
N PHE A 167 -13.01 -4.17 4.60
CA PHE A 167 -13.28 -4.04 3.16
C PHE A 167 -12.48 -2.91 2.51
N PHE A 168 -11.46 -2.40 3.17
CA PHE A 168 -10.51 -1.47 2.56
C PHE A 168 -9.64 -2.15 1.52
N GLY A 169 -9.22 -1.41 0.49
CA GLY A 169 -8.33 -1.91 -0.57
C GLY A 169 -6.84 -1.96 -0.16
N GLU A 170 -6.50 -1.49 1.02
CA GLU A 170 -5.17 -1.37 1.58
C GLU A 170 -4.44 -2.72 1.71
N PRO A 171 -5.04 -3.77 2.31
CA PRO A 171 -4.36 -5.06 2.45
C PRO A 171 -4.12 -5.73 1.10
N TYR A 172 -5.05 -5.57 0.14
CA TYR A 172 -4.87 -6.05 -1.22
C TYR A 172 -3.65 -5.39 -1.89
N ALA A 173 -3.52 -4.07 -1.77
CA ALA A 173 -2.41 -3.32 -2.32
C ALA A 173 -1.07 -3.65 -1.63
N LEU A 174 -1.05 -3.83 -0.30
CA LEU A 174 0.12 -4.29 0.46
C LEU A 174 0.64 -5.63 -0.06
N ILE A 175 -0.23 -6.64 -0.10
CA ILE A 175 0.15 -8.00 -0.49
C ILE A 175 0.60 -8.03 -1.95
N ALA A 176 -0.11 -7.31 -2.83
CA ALA A 176 0.27 -7.18 -4.23
C ALA A 176 1.65 -6.51 -4.38
N MET A 177 1.96 -5.46 -3.62
CA MET A 177 3.28 -4.81 -3.62
C MET A 177 4.37 -5.77 -3.13
N LEU A 178 4.12 -6.51 -2.04
CA LEU A 178 5.04 -7.54 -1.53
C LEU A 178 5.31 -8.61 -2.61
N LEU A 179 4.27 -9.14 -3.25
CA LEU A 179 4.40 -10.16 -4.31
C LEU A 179 5.14 -9.61 -5.54
N MET A 180 4.88 -8.36 -5.93
CA MET A 180 5.57 -7.70 -7.04
C MET A 180 7.07 -7.60 -6.77
N VAL A 181 7.47 -7.10 -5.60
CA VAL A 181 8.90 -6.96 -5.24
C VAL A 181 9.56 -8.32 -5.07
N ALA A 182 8.90 -9.27 -4.40
CA ALA A 182 9.42 -10.64 -4.24
C ALA A 182 9.65 -11.34 -5.58
N SER A 183 8.70 -11.22 -6.52
CA SER A 183 8.84 -11.81 -7.85
C SER A 183 9.93 -11.12 -8.68
N ALA A 184 10.09 -9.79 -8.57
CA ALA A 184 11.19 -9.06 -9.19
C ALA A 184 12.56 -9.54 -8.68
N PHE A 185 12.71 -9.72 -7.35
CA PHE A 185 13.93 -10.28 -6.76
C PHE A 185 14.16 -11.73 -7.16
N ALA A 186 13.10 -12.54 -7.24
CA ALA A 186 13.18 -13.91 -7.72
C ALA A 186 13.70 -13.98 -9.18
N LEU A 187 13.20 -13.11 -10.04
CA LEU A 187 13.67 -12.97 -11.43
C LEU A 187 15.13 -12.50 -11.49
N ALA A 188 15.49 -11.49 -10.68
CA ALA A 188 16.86 -10.97 -10.63
C ALA A 188 17.86 -11.97 -10.05
N SER A 189 17.46 -12.86 -9.14
CA SER A 189 18.33 -13.89 -8.54
C SER A 189 18.46 -15.16 -9.38
N SER A 190 17.55 -15.41 -10.31
CA SER A 190 17.53 -16.62 -11.14
C SER A 190 18.58 -16.57 -12.26
N ASN A 191 19.20 -17.72 -12.56
CA ASN A 191 20.04 -17.85 -13.76
C ASN A 191 19.21 -17.93 -15.03
N GLU A 192 18.04 -18.54 -14.94
CA GLU A 192 17.03 -18.63 -16.00
C GLU A 192 15.70 -18.08 -15.48
N PRO A 193 15.46 -16.77 -15.62
CA PRO A 193 14.21 -16.15 -15.21
C PRO A 193 13.00 -16.84 -15.85
N ALA A 194 12.10 -17.36 -15.02
CA ALA A 194 10.94 -18.10 -15.46
C ALA A 194 9.79 -17.18 -15.85
N GLY A 195 9.13 -17.46 -16.98
CA GLY A 195 7.97 -16.69 -17.44
C GLY A 195 6.82 -16.65 -16.44
N ARG A 196 6.63 -17.71 -15.63
CA ARG A 196 5.63 -17.75 -14.53
C ARG A 196 5.92 -16.72 -13.43
N LEU A 197 7.20 -16.49 -13.10
CA LEU A 197 7.57 -15.45 -12.12
C LEU A 197 7.37 -14.04 -12.69
N PHE A 198 7.61 -13.87 -13.99
CA PHE A 198 7.30 -12.61 -14.66
C PHE A 198 5.79 -12.38 -14.76
N ALA A 199 4.99 -13.41 -15.04
CA ALA A 199 3.54 -13.31 -15.01
C ALA A 199 3.04 -12.91 -13.59
N LEU A 200 3.60 -13.51 -12.53
CA LEU A 200 3.30 -13.11 -11.15
C LEU A 200 3.65 -11.65 -10.89
N PHE A 201 4.83 -11.19 -11.35
CA PHE A 201 5.22 -9.78 -11.27
C PHE A 201 4.19 -8.87 -11.94
N VAL A 202 3.76 -9.19 -13.17
CA VAL A 202 2.79 -8.38 -13.92
C VAL A 202 1.43 -8.36 -13.24
N VAL A 203 0.93 -9.53 -12.79
CA VAL A 203 -0.35 -9.64 -12.08
C VAL A 203 -0.32 -8.84 -10.77
N ALA A 204 0.74 -8.97 -9.99
CA ALA A 204 0.89 -8.25 -8.73
C ALA A 204 1.03 -6.74 -8.95
N ALA A 205 1.83 -6.30 -9.92
CA ALA A 205 1.98 -4.88 -10.28
C ALA A 205 0.66 -4.28 -10.79
N LEU A 206 -0.08 -5.03 -11.62
CA LEU A 206 -1.42 -4.62 -12.08
C LEU A 206 -2.39 -4.52 -10.91
N ALA A 207 -2.37 -5.50 -9.98
CA ALA A 207 -3.20 -5.48 -8.78
C ALA A 207 -2.94 -4.23 -7.93
N VAL A 208 -1.67 -3.79 -7.74
CA VAL A 208 -1.37 -2.52 -7.09
C VAL A 208 -1.98 -1.35 -7.86
N ALA A 209 -1.71 -1.25 -9.16
CA ALA A 209 -2.15 -0.13 -9.99
C ALA A 209 -3.68 -0.02 -10.09
N THR A 210 -4.40 -1.15 -9.99
CA THR A 210 -5.86 -1.20 -10.10
C THR A 210 -6.57 -1.41 -8.76
N SER A 211 -5.85 -1.37 -7.64
CA SER A 211 -6.43 -1.47 -6.29
C SER A 211 -7.26 -0.23 -5.91
N LYS A 212 -6.78 0.94 -6.30
CA LYS A 212 -7.44 2.26 -6.10
C LYS A 212 -7.04 3.20 -7.24
N ILE A 213 -7.90 4.14 -7.57
CA ILE A 213 -7.65 5.15 -8.62
C ILE A 213 -6.35 5.92 -8.35
N GLN A 214 -6.09 6.29 -7.11
CA GLN A 214 -4.87 6.98 -6.70
C GLN A 214 -3.57 6.20 -7.00
N ASN A 215 -3.65 4.86 -7.08
CA ASN A 215 -2.51 4.00 -7.39
C ASN A 215 -2.32 3.77 -8.90
N ALA A 216 -3.31 4.12 -9.73
CA ALA A 216 -3.26 3.84 -11.16
C ALA A 216 -2.01 4.41 -11.87
N PRO A 217 -1.53 5.63 -11.58
CA PRO A 217 -0.31 6.16 -12.20
C PRO A 217 0.95 5.32 -11.92
N LEU A 218 0.99 4.52 -10.85
CA LEU A 218 2.11 3.63 -10.54
C LEU A 218 2.32 2.57 -11.63
N GLY A 219 1.28 2.20 -12.37
CA GLY A 219 1.39 1.23 -13.46
C GLY A 219 2.33 1.68 -14.58
N LEU A 220 2.49 2.98 -14.83
CA LEU A 220 3.51 3.50 -15.73
C LEU A 220 4.93 3.15 -15.22
N VAL A 221 5.19 3.37 -13.94
CA VAL A 221 6.49 3.11 -13.32
C VAL A 221 6.78 1.61 -13.31
N PHE A 222 5.76 0.79 -13.03
CA PHE A 222 5.87 -0.68 -13.08
C PHE A 222 6.07 -1.20 -14.51
N ALA A 223 5.46 -0.57 -15.51
CA ALA A 223 5.68 -0.91 -16.92
C ALA A 223 7.12 -0.62 -17.35
N LEU A 224 7.72 0.48 -16.90
CA LEU A 224 9.13 0.80 -17.11
C LEU A 224 10.05 -0.24 -16.46
N LEU A 225 9.74 -0.66 -15.22
CA LEU A 225 10.48 -1.74 -14.57
C LEU A 225 10.33 -3.07 -15.30
N ALA A 226 9.10 -3.40 -15.75
CA ALA A 226 8.87 -4.57 -16.59
C ALA A 226 9.74 -4.54 -17.87
N TRP A 227 9.68 -3.42 -18.59
CA TRP A 227 10.50 -3.23 -19.81
C TRP A 227 12.00 -3.41 -19.53
N ARG A 228 12.49 -2.92 -18.40
CA ARG A 228 13.89 -3.06 -17.99
C ARG A 228 14.31 -4.53 -17.83
N MET A 229 13.37 -5.44 -17.50
CA MET A 229 13.61 -6.88 -17.35
C MET A 229 13.86 -7.58 -18.70
N THR A 230 13.70 -6.91 -19.85
CA THR A 230 14.12 -7.45 -21.17
C THR A 230 15.58 -7.89 -21.16
N GLY A 231 16.43 -7.18 -20.38
CA GLY A 231 17.86 -7.48 -20.26
C GLY A 231 18.20 -8.72 -19.44
N LEU A 232 17.22 -9.39 -18.79
CA LEU A 232 17.47 -10.61 -18.01
C LEU A 232 17.65 -11.86 -18.89
N ARG A 233 17.05 -11.90 -20.08
CA ARG A 233 17.17 -12.98 -21.06
C ARG A 233 17.23 -12.41 -22.49
N ARG A 234 17.91 -13.12 -23.40
CA ARG A 234 18.09 -12.66 -24.78
C ARG A 234 17.14 -13.31 -25.79
N ASP A 235 16.34 -14.29 -25.39
CA ASP A 235 15.47 -15.01 -26.30
C ASP A 235 14.23 -14.21 -26.73
N PRO A 236 13.72 -14.39 -27.96
CA PRO A 236 12.58 -13.61 -28.47
C PRO A 236 11.28 -13.84 -27.72
N ARG A 237 11.07 -15.05 -27.15
CA ARG A 237 9.85 -15.37 -26.37
C ARG A 237 9.82 -14.54 -25.09
N TRP A 238 10.96 -14.42 -24.40
CA TRP A 238 11.10 -13.58 -23.23
C TRP A 238 10.81 -12.11 -23.54
N ARG A 239 11.42 -11.58 -24.61
CA ARG A 239 11.17 -10.19 -25.03
C ARG A 239 9.69 -9.94 -25.31
N ARG A 240 9.02 -10.86 -26.02
CA ARG A 240 7.58 -10.76 -26.27
C ARG A 240 6.77 -10.75 -24.97
N GLN A 241 7.05 -11.66 -24.02
CA GLN A 241 6.39 -11.69 -22.72
C GLN A 241 6.54 -10.37 -21.98
N VAL A 242 7.76 -9.81 -21.94
CA VAL A 242 8.04 -8.54 -21.26
C VAL A 242 7.28 -7.37 -21.91
N TRP A 243 7.28 -7.26 -23.23
CA TRP A 243 6.52 -6.21 -23.91
C TRP A 243 5.03 -6.35 -23.70
N THR A 244 4.49 -7.56 -23.75
CA THR A 244 3.08 -7.83 -23.45
C THR A 244 2.75 -7.45 -22.00
N GLY A 245 3.59 -7.81 -21.03
CA GLY A 245 3.39 -7.44 -19.63
C GLY A 245 3.44 -5.92 -19.40
N ALA A 246 4.39 -5.22 -20.02
CA ALA A 246 4.46 -3.75 -19.94
C ALA A 246 3.21 -3.08 -20.54
N ALA A 247 2.74 -3.59 -21.69
CA ALA A 247 1.51 -3.10 -22.32
C ALA A 247 0.27 -3.34 -21.43
N ILE A 248 0.15 -4.52 -20.81
CA ILE A 248 -0.94 -4.83 -19.86
C ILE A 248 -0.95 -3.84 -18.69
N LEU A 249 0.21 -3.52 -18.12
CA LEU A 249 0.34 -2.55 -17.02
C LEU A 249 -0.09 -1.15 -17.45
N LEU A 250 0.33 -0.68 -18.61
CA LEU A 250 -0.06 0.62 -19.15
C LEU A 250 -1.56 0.69 -19.45
N ILE A 251 -2.09 -0.30 -20.16
CA ILE A 251 -3.51 -0.35 -20.52
C ILE A 251 -4.38 -0.44 -19.27
N GLY A 252 -4.01 -1.31 -18.31
CA GLY A 252 -4.74 -1.45 -17.05
C GLY A 252 -4.78 -0.15 -16.24
N SER A 253 -3.69 0.60 -16.22
CA SER A 253 -3.62 1.92 -15.56
C SER A 253 -4.51 2.96 -16.25
N ILE A 254 -4.46 3.02 -17.57
CA ILE A 254 -5.30 3.93 -18.35
C ILE A 254 -6.79 3.60 -18.16
N LEU A 255 -7.13 2.31 -18.23
CA LEU A 255 -8.52 1.86 -18.02
C LEU A 255 -9.01 2.17 -16.61
N MET A 256 -8.16 2.02 -15.58
CA MET A 256 -8.53 2.35 -14.21
C MET A 256 -8.85 3.84 -14.03
N ILE A 257 -8.06 4.74 -14.65
CA ILE A 257 -8.31 6.18 -14.62
C ILE A 257 -9.59 6.53 -15.41
N ALA A 258 -9.75 5.93 -16.60
CA ALA A 258 -10.89 6.21 -17.46
C ALA A 258 -12.21 5.73 -16.85
N ALA A 259 -12.21 4.60 -16.17
CA ALA A 259 -13.37 3.99 -15.52
C ALA A 259 -13.77 4.64 -14.19
N ALA A 260 -13.05 5.69 -13.75
CA ALA A 260 -13.35 6.38 -12.49
C ALA A 260 -14.77 6.98 -12.53
N PRO A 261 -15.66 6.66 -11.55
CA PRO A 261 -17.02 7.21 -11.50
C PRO A 261 -17.00 8.74 -11.36
N ASP A 262 -17.88 9.44 -12.09
CA ASP A 262 -17.91 10.92 -12.06
C ASP A 262 -18.25 11.46 -10.68
N ARG A 263 -19.13 10.79 -9.94
CA ARG A 263 -19.42 11.17 -8.55
C ARG A 263 -18.14 11.19 -7.69
N LEU A 264 -17.26 10.20 -7.83
CA LEU A 264 -16.02 10.14 -7.07
C LEU A 264 -15.05 11.26 -7.50
N LYS A 265 -14.98 11.55 -8.81
CA LYS A 265 -14.18 12.67 -9.32
C LYS A 265 -14.62 14.01 -8.71
N HIS A 266 -15.96 14.23 -8.60
CA HIS A 266 -16.50 15.46 -8.05
C HIS A 266 -16.25 15.58 -6.53
N VAL A 267 -16.44 14.50 -5.77
CA VAL A 267 -16.12 14.46 -4.34
C VAL A 267 -14.64 14.80 -4.12
N ASN A 268 -13.77 14.14 -4.83
CA ASN A 268 -12.34 14.33 -4.71
C ASN A 268 -11.92 15.75 -5.13
N LEU A 269 -12.48 16.28 -6.20
CA LEU A 269 -12.17 17.65 -6.66
C LEU A 269 -12.67 18.70 -5.65
N TYR A 270 -13.87 18.51 -5.07
CA TYR A 270 -14.34 19.37 -4.00
C TYR A 270 -13.35 19.40 -2.83
N GLN A 271 -12.92 18.23 -2.38
CA GLN A 271 -11.98 18.11 -1.28
C GLN A 271 -10.61 18.73 -1.63
N SER A 272 -10.12 18.52 -2.86
CA SER A 272 -8.87 19.12 -3.34
C SER A 272 -8.93 20.65 -3.32
N ILE A 273 -10.06 21.24 -3.66
CA ILE A 273 -10.27 22.71 -3.66
C ILE A 273 -10.47 23.21 -2.23
N PHE A 274 -11.58 22.82 -1.60
CA PHE A 274 -12.06 23.43 -0.35
C PHE A 274 -11.35 22.90 0.88
N PHE A 275 -11.04 21.61 0.94
CA PHE A 275 -10.32 20.98 2.05
C PHE A 275 -8.82 20.77 1.76
N GLY A 276 -8.36 21.20 0.60
CA GLY A 276 -6.96 21.22 0.18
C GLY A 276 -6.44 22.63 0.01
N VAL A 277 -6.60 23.21 -1.19
CA VAL A 277 -6.02 24.51 -1.56
C VAL A 277 -6.51 25.64 -0.64
N LEU A 278 -7.81 25.76 -0.45
CA LEU A 278 -8.44 26.88 0.29
C LEU A 278 -8.43 26.68 1.81
N LYS A 279 -8.14 25.47 2.32
CA LYS A 279 -8.03 25.24 3.76
C LYS A 279 -6.77 25.90 4.32
N ASP A 280 -6.93 26.65 5.41
CA ASP A 280 -5.85 27.32 6.14
C ASP A 280 -4.99 28.25 5.24
N THR A 281 -5.59 28.82 4.20
CA THR A 281 -4.88 29.80 3.37
C THR A 281 -4.87 31.18 4.02
N PRO A 282 -3.72 31.89 4.05
CA PRO A 282 -3.66 33.25 4.55
C PRO A 282 -4.26 34.29 3.57
N HIS A 283 -4.53 33.90 2.33
CA HIS A 283 -4.96 34.80 1.24
C HIS A 283 -6.18 34.24 0.50
N LEU A 284 -7.26 33.92 1.23
CA LEU A 284 -8.42 33.21 0.69
C LEU A 284 -9.00 33.87 -0.56
N GLU A 285 -9.24 35.19 -0.54
CA GLU A 285 -9.85 35.93 -1.66
C GLU A 285 -8.98 35.84 -2.92
N ARG A 286 -7.67 36.04 -2.77
CA ARG A 286 -6.71 35.95 -3.88
C ARG A 286 -6.63 34.52 -4.48
N ASP A 287 -6.61 33.51 -3.61
CA ASP A 287 -6.53 32.11 -4.07
C ASP A 287 -7.83 31.71 -4.77
N MET A 288 -8.98 32.18 -4.30
CA MET A 288 -10.27 31.99 -4.97
C MET A 288 -10.33 32.70 -6.31
N GLU A 289 -9.87 33.95 -6.40
CA GLU A 289 -9.79 34.73 -7.64
C GLU A 289 -8.88 34.02 -8.67
N GLU A 290 -7.70 33.54 -8.25
CA GLU A 290 -6.78 32.80 -9.14
C GLU A 290 -7.40 31.52 -9.68
N LEU A 291 -8.20 30.81 -8.88
CA LEU A 291 -8.95 29.63 -9.31
C LEU A 291 -10.25 29.96 -10.06
N GLY A 292 -10.62 31.25 -10.16
CA GLY A 292 -11.88 31.68 -10.78
C GLY A 292 -13.13 31.26 -9.98
N ILE A 293 -13.02 31.16 -8.66
CA ILE A 293 -14.10 30.79 -7.73
C ILE A 293 -14.73 32.07 -7.17
N ALA A 294 -16.03 32.22 -7.31
CA ALA A 294 -16.74 33.39 -6.80
C ALA A 294 -16.71 33.48 -5.26
N SER A 295 -16.60 34.69 -4.71
CA SER A 295 -16.51 34.96 -3.26
C SER A 295 -17.67 34.40 -2.43
N LYS A 296 -18.84 34.20 -3.04
CA LYS A 296 -20.00 33.56 -2.37
C LYS A 296 -19.69 32.15 -1.86
N TYR A 297 -18.66 31.46 -2.38
CA TYR A 297 -18.21 30.14 -1.95
C TYR A 297 -17.13 30.17 -0.86
N ALA A 298 -16.70 31.36 -0.41
CA ALA A 298 -15.72 31.49 0.68
C ALA A 298 -16.08 30.74 1.98
N PRO A 299 -17.37 30.64 2.39
CA PRO A 299 -17.74 29.87 3.57
C PRO A 299 -17.48 28.35 3.46
N LEU A 300 -17.19 27.82 2.26
CA LEU A 300 -16.85 26.40 2.05
C LEU A 300 -15.35 26.13 2.27
N ALA A 301 -14.49 27.14 2.37
CA ALA A 301 -13.07 26.96 2.62
C ALA A 301 -12.82 26.20 3.95
N GLY A 302 -12.05 25.14 3.90
CA GLY A 302 -11.78 24.25 5.04
C GLY A 302 -12.87 23.20 5.31
N THR A 303 -13.96 23.13 4.52
CA THR A 303 -15.01 22.13 4.71
C THR A 303 -14.72 20.85 3.95
N ASN A 304 -15.01 19.71 4.60
CA ASN A 304 -14.98 18.39 3.97
C ASN A 304 -16.30 18.12 3.21
N TYR A 305 -16.24 17.34 2.14
CA TYR A 305 -17.43 17.00 1.32
C TYR A 305 -18.56 16.32 2.14
N PHE A 306 -18.20 15.57 3.17
CA PHE A 306 -19.17 14.86 4.03
C PHE A 306 -19.55 15.60 5.31
N GLN A 307 -19.06 16.84 5.47
CA GLN A 307 -19.40 17.66 6.61
C GLN A 307 -20.89 18.06 6.56
N LYS A 308 -21.60 17.90 7.68
CA LYS A 308 -22.97 18.37 7.84
C LYS A 308 -22.98 19.88 8.11
N ASP A 309 -24.13 20.50 7.88
CA ASP A 309 -24.42 21.90 8.26
C ASP A 309 -23.44 22.94 7.64
N THR A 310 -23.06 22.72 6.38
CA THR A 310 -22.28 23.70 5.62
C THR A 310 -23.19 24.81 5.06
N ALA A 311 -22.63 26.01 4.89
CA ALA A 311 -23.35 27.18 4.41
C ALA A 311 -24.00 26.99 3.02
N ILE A 312 -23.37 26.16 2.19
CA ILE A 312 -23.90 25.73 0.89
C ILE A 312 -23.75 24.20 0.87
N PRO A 313 -24.80 23.44 0.52
CA PRO A 313 -24.70 21.98 0.38
C PRO A 313 -23.65 21.59 -0.66
N GLN A 314 -22.81 20.59 -0.35
CA GLN A 314 -21.73 20.14 -1.24
C GLN A 314 -22.26 19.53 -2.56
N ASN A 315 -23.50 19.07 -2.56
CA ASN A 315 -24.20 18.56 -3.75
C ASN A 315 -25.05 19.61 -4.47
N ASP A 316 -24.89 20.91 -4.14
CA ASP A 316 -25.64 22.01 -4.77
C ASP A 316 -25.36 22.03 -6.28
N PRO A 317 -26.40 22.03 -7.15
CA PRO A 317 -26.23 22.02 -8.61
C PRO A 317 -25.55 23.27 -9.16
N VAL A 318 -25.66 24.42 -8.48
CA VAL A 318 -25.00 25.66 -8.89
C VAL A 318 -23.52 25.61 -8.58
N LEU A 319 -23.16 25.18 -7.37
CA LEU A 319 -21.76 24.89 -6.98
C LEU A 319 -21.10 23.91 -7.97
N HIS A 320 -21.81 22.85 -8.30
CA HIS A 320 -21.32 21.83 -9.24
C HIS A 320 -21.02 22.45 -10.61
N ARG A 321 -21.96 23.22 -11.19
CA ARG A 321 -21.82 23.85 -12.51
C ARG A 321 -20.77 24.96 -12.52
N GLU A 322 -20.72 25.81 -11.48
CA GLU A 322 -19.87 26.98 -11.45
C GLU A 322 -18.43 26.69 -11.03
N VAL A 323 -18.20 25.62 -10.26
CA VAL A 323 -16.88 25.25 -9.71
C VAL A 323 -16.42 23.89 -10.22
N LEU A 324 -17.14 22.82 -9.87
CA LEU A 324 -16.65 21.45 -10.06
C LEU A 324 -16.63 20.99 -11.53
N GLN A 325 -17.44 21.58 -12.42
CA GLN A 325 -17.39 21.32 -13.86
C GLN A 325 -16.35 22.18 -14.58
N ARG A 326 -15.91 23.30 -13.99
CA ARG A 326 -14.98 24.24 -14.61
C ARG A 326 -13.53 23.97 -14.23
N LEU A 327 -13.31 23.46 -13.02
CA LEU A 327 -11.99 23.12 -12.51
C LEU A 327 -11.71 21.62 -12.63
N SER A 328 -10.44 21.29 -12.59
CA SER A 328 -9.93 19.92 -12.65
C SER A 328 -8.71 19.76 -11.75
N HIS A 329 -8.28 18.54 -11.49
CA HIS A 329 -7.03 18.31 -10.74
C HIS A 329 -5.79 18.88 -11.45
N LYS A 330 -5.86 19.15 -12.77
CA LYS A 330 -4.79 19.86 -13.47
C LYS A 330 -4.64 21.28 -12.92
N ASP A 331 -5.73 21.98 -12.62
CA ASP A 331 -5.71 23.33 -12.09
C ASP A 331 -5.14 23.35 -10.67
N ILE A 332 -5.42 22.33 -9.87
CA ILE A 332 -4.81 22.13 -8.55
C ILE A 332 -3.29 21.93 -8.66
N VAL A 333 -2.83 21.10 -9.60
CA VAL A 333 -1.40 20.92 -9.86
C VAL A 333 -0.76 22.24 -10.27
N LEU A 334 -1.38 22.99 -11.20
CA LEU A 334 -0.85 24.28 -11.67
C LEU A 334 -0.79 25.32 -10.55
N TYR A 335 -1.81 25.36 -9.67
CA TYR A 335 -1.81 26.21 -8.49
C TYR A 335 -0.61 25.89 -7.57
N TYR A 336 -0.40 24.62 -7.21
CA TYR A 336 0.71 24.22 -6.34
C TYR A 336 2.09 24.42 -6.99
N LEU A 337 2.21 24.31 -8.32
CA LEU A 337 3.46 24.63 -9.03
C LEU A 337 3.80 26.11 -8.99
N LYS A 338 2.81 26.99 -8.93
CA LYS A 338 3.01 28.43 -8.77
C LYS A 338 3.24 28.82 -7.29
N HIS A 339 2.68 28.04 -6.37
CA HIS A 339 2.69 28.31 -4.93
C HIS A 339 3.42 27.19 -4.16
N LEU A 340 4.71 26.97 -4.45
CA LEU A 340 5.52 25.89 -3.86
C LEU A 340 5.56 25.94 -2.33
N SER A 341 5.54 27.12 -1.72
CA SER A 341 5.49 27.26 -0.26
C SER A 341 4.19 26.67 0.33
N ARG A 342 3.06 26.88 -0.37
CA ARG A 342 1.77 26.29 0.00
C ARG A 342 1.79 24.77 -0.14
N PHE A 343 2.36 24.28 -1.24
CA PHE A 343 2.52 22.85 -1.42
C PHE A 343 3.40 22.20 -0.34
N MET A 344 4.50 22.87 0.04
CA MET A 344 5.35 22.40 1.15
C MET A 344 4.59 22.33 2.48
N GLN A 345 3.73 23.30 2.79
CA GLN A 345 2.86 23.25 3.98
C GLN A 345 1.91 22.04 3.96
N LYS A 346 1.33 21.72 2.78
CA LYS A 346 0.49 20.53 2.63
C LYS A 346 1.28 19.23 2.74
N LEU A 347 2.52 19.19 2.24
CA LEU A 347 3.44 18.06 2.45
C LEU A 347 3.83 17.90 3.92
N ASP A 348 3.97 18.99 4.69
CA ASP A 348 4.17 18.89 6.14
C ASP A 348 2.95 18.26 6.84
N ARG A 349 1.71 18.64 6.43
CA ARG A 349 0.48 17.98 6.93
C ARG A 349 0.45 16.48 6.60
N ALA A 350 0.87 16.11 5.38
CA ALA A 350 1.03 14.69 5.04
C ALA A 350 2.10 14.01 5.91
N ALA A 351 3.24 14.67 6.15
CA ALA A 351 4.32 14.14 6.98
C ALA A 351 3.88 13.89 8.45
N GLU A 352 3.05 14.76 9.01
CA GLU A 352 2.43 14.58 10.34
C GLU A 352 1.55 13.32 10.43
N ASN A 353 1.02 12.85 9.31
CA ASN A 353 0.18 11.65 9.24
C ASN A 353 0.93 10.41 8.71
N ALA A 354 2.10 10.60 8.12
CA ALA A 354 2.86 9.54 7.45
C ALA A 354 3.43 8.46 8.38
N MET A 355 3.49 8.73 9.70
CA MET A 355 3.92 7.76 10.70
C MET A 355 2.84 6.73 11.06
N TYR A 356 1.57 7.01 10.78
CA TYR A 356 0.48 6.11 11.10
C TYR A 356 0.29 5.08 9.99
N ILE A 357 0.50 3.79 10.27
CA ILE A 357 0.22 2.70 9.33
C ILE A 357 -1.29 2.53 9.17
N ARG A 358 -2.02 2.57 10.28
CA ARG A 358 -3.49 2.55 10.34
C ARG A 358 -4.01 3.87 10.88
N PRO A 359 -5.21 4.30 10.46
CA PRO A 359 -5.85 5.49 11.00
C PRO A 359 -6.08 5.37 12.50
N TYR A 360 -5.61 6.35 13.25
CA TYR A 360 -5.75 6.41 14.71
C TYR A 360 -7.20 6.66 15.17
N TYR A 361 -8.07 7.04 14.26
CA TYR A 361 -9.51 7.32 14.48
C TYR A 361 -10.42 6.14 14.12
N LEU A 362 -9.89 4.98 13.74
CA LEU A 362 -10.67 3.77 13.44
C LEU A 362 -10.44 2.70 14.49
N GLY A 363 -11.51 2.33 15.21
CA GLY A 363 -11.48 1.26 16.20
C GLY A 363 -11.11 -0.10 15.59
N ASN A 364 -10.55 -0.97 16.43
CA ASN A 364 -10.08 -2.28 16.00
C ASN A 364 -10.92 -3.44 16.54
N TYR A 365 -11.78 -3.20 17.49
CA TYR A 365 -12.53 -4.27 18.18
C TYR A 365 -13.99 -4.24 17.78
N ASP A 366 -14.59 -5.41 17.70
CA ASP A 366 -16.04 -5.56 17.67
C ASP A 366 -16.64 -5.07 19.00
N ALA A 367 -17.87 -4.55 18.98
CA ALA A 367 -18.55 -4.05 20.17
C ALA A 367 -18.69 -5.13 21.26
N SER A 368 -18.83 -6.41 20.86
CA SER A 368 -18.91 -7.57 21.78
C SER A 368 -17.64 -7.81 22.60
N ALA A 369 -16.49 -7.23 22.18
CA ALA A 369 -15.23 -7.36 22.91
C ALA A 369 -15.18 -6.54 24.22
N GLY A 370 -16.20 -5.71 24.50
CA GLY A 370 -16.30 -4.91 25.73
C GLY A 370 -15.22 -3.83 25.85
N LYS A 371 -14.61 -3.42 24.74
CA LYS A 371 -13.62 -2.33 24.69
C LYS A 371 -14.32 -0.99 24.45
N PRO A 372 -13.73 0.13 24.92
CA PRO A 372 -14.28 1.47 24.64
C PRO A 372 -14.44 1.72 23.12
N PRO A 373 -15.40 2.57 22.71
CA PRO A 373 -15.53 3.02 21.32
C PRO A 373 -14.20 3.58 20.79
N GLY A 374 -13.81 3.21 19.57
CA GLY A 374 -12.58 3.67 18.95
C GLY A 374 -11.29 3.03 19.50
N ALA A 375 -11.40 2.03 20.39
CA ALA A 375 -10.22 1.37 20.97
C ALA A 375 -9.33 0.75 19.92
N ILE A 376 -8.02 0.99 20.05
CA ILE A 376 -6.98 0.49 19.15
C ILE A 376 -6.23 -0.67 19.79
N SER A 377 -5.92 -1.71 19.02
CA SER A 377 -5.11 -2.84 19.47
C SER A 377 -3.62 -2.50 19.39
N HIS A 378 -2.90 -2.78 20.49
CA HIS A 378 -1.43 -2.70 20.53
C HIS A 378 -0.77 -4.09 20.65
N THR A 379 -1.47 -5.16 20.29
CA THR A 379 -0.91 -6.51 20.26
C THR A 379 0.03 -6.65 19.08
N PHE A 380 1.31 -6.91 19.32
CA PHE A 380 2.35 -6.97 18.29
C PHE A 380 2.43 -5.67 17.43
N SER A 381 2.50 -4.51 18.10
CA SER A 381 2.54 -3.17 17.52
C SER A 381 3.93 -2.53 17.54
N GLY A 382 4.99 -3.31 17.80
CA GLY A 382 6.34 -2.78 18.02
C GLY A 382 6.88 -1.94 16.87
N TRP A 383 6.53 -2.25 15.63
CA TRP A 383 6.91 -1.44 14.46
C TRP A 383 6.05 -0.19 14.32
N SER A 384 4.72 -0.30 14.39
CA SER A 384 3.84 0.86 14.30
C SER A 384 4.04 1.85 15.45
N ASP A 385 4.24 1.38 16.68
CA ASP A 385 4.54 2.24 17.83
C ASP A 385 5.92 2.91 17.67
N PHE A 386 6.93 2.20 17.19
CA PHE A 386 8.24 2.80 16.85
C PHE A 386 8.11 3.90 15.79
N LYS A 387 7.30 3.70 14.75
CA LYS A 387 7.08 4.73 13.73
C LYS A 387 6.48 6.00 14.32
N VAL A 388 5.45 5.87 15.14
CA VAL A 388 4.81 7.02 15.81
C VAL A 388 5.80 7.78 16.70
N ALA A 389 6.71 7.07 17.37
CA ALA A 389 7.70 7.67 18.27
C ALA A 389 8.91 8.29 17.56
N ALA A 390 9.38 7.71 16.46
CA ALA A 390 10.71 7.98 15.90
C ALA A 390 10.71 8.58 14.49
N MET A 391 9.61 8.51 13.72
CA MET A 391 9.61 9.01 12.33
C MET A 391 9.57 10.54 12.26
N PRO A 392 10.12 11.13 11.18
CA PRO A 392 10.03 12.57 10.95
C PRO A 392 8.58 13.04 10.90
N ARG A 393 8.31 14.21 11.45
CA ARG A 393 7.00 14.90 11.40
C ARG A 393 6.98 16.04 10.39
N SER A 394 7.99 16.14 9.53
CA SER A 394 8.11 17.20 8.51
C SER A 394 8.48 16.61 7.16
N ALA A 395 8.04 17.25 6.10
CA ALA A 395 8.40 16.89 4.73
C ALA A 395 9.92 16.94 4.52
N ALA A 396 10.61 17.91 5.09
CA ALA A 396 12.07 18.04 4.99
C ALA A 396 12.78 16.79 5.56
N GLY A 397 12.31 16.25 6.70
CA GLY A 397 12.85 15.02 7.27
C GLY A 397 12.71 13.83 6.33
N TYR A 398 11.53 13.65 5.75
CA TYR A 398 11.31 12.58 4.76
C TYR A 398 12.12 12.80 3.48
N PHE A 399 12.24 14.03 2.97
CA PHE A 399 13.10 14.31 1.82
C PHE A 399 14.55 13.89 2.07
N LEU A 400 15.11 14.20 3.25
CA LEU A 400 16.46 13.76 3.60
C LEU A 400 16.60 12.24 3.58
N VAL A 401 15.62 11.49 4.13
CA VAL A 401 15.62 10.02 4.11
C VAL A 401 15.56 9.50 2.67
N PHE A 402 14.67 10.01 1.83
CA PHE A 402 14.53 9.58 0.44
C PHE A 402 15.78 9.91 -0.39
N ILE A 403 16.40 11.10 -0.21
CA ILE A 403 17.65 11.49 -0.87
C ILE A 403 18.79 10.55 -0.43
N ALA A 404 18.95 10.32 0.88
CA ALA A 404 19.99 9.43 1.39
C ALA A 404 19.83 8.01 0.83
N TYR A 405 18.58 7.51 0.78
CA TYR A 405 18.26 6.23 0.20
C TYR A 405 18.57 6.16 -1.29
N ALA A 406 18.19 7.15 -2.07
CA ALA A 406 18.47 7.25 -3.50
C ALA A 406 19.98 7.28 -3.78
N LEU A 407 20.75 8.03 -2.98
CA LEU A 407 22.21 8.07 -3.08
C LEU A 407 22.84 6.70 -2.76
N ALA A 408 22.34 6.00 -1.73
CA ALA A 408 22.78 4.65 -1.40
C ALA A 408 22.49 3.66 -2.54
N LEU A 409 21.28 3.69 -3.11
CA LEU A 409 20.92 2.88 -4.28
C LEU A 409 21.82 3.19 -5.49
N ALA A 410 22.06 4.47 -5.79
CA ALA A 410 22.93 4.89 -6.88
C ALA A 410 24.37 4.39 -6.70
N ALA A 411 24.90 4.44 -5.47
CA ALA A 411 26.23 3.92 -5.14
C ALA A 411 26.30 2.40 -5.35
N VAL A 412 25.28 1.66 -4.89
CA VAL A 412 25.19 0.20 -5.10
C VAL A 412 25.06 -0.13 -6.59
N TRP A 413 24.25 0.61 -7.34
CA TRP A 413 24.03 0.41 -8.76
C TRP A 413 25.28 0.67 -9.59
N ARG A 414 26.03 1.74 -9.30
CA ARG A 414 27.32 2.07 -9.96
C ARG A 414 28.39 1.01 -9.69
N LYS A 415 28.45 0.49 -8.47
CA LYS A 415 29.43 -0.51 -8.05
C LYS A 415 29.19 -1.90 -8.70
N ASN A 416 27.93 -2.22 -9.02
CA ASN A 416 27.55 -3.53 -9.54
C ASN A 416 27.23 -3.44 -11.04
N ARG A 417 28.05 -4.12 -11.87
CA ARG A 417 27.84 -4.16 -13.33
C ARG A 417 26.93 -5.29 -13.79
N SER A 418 26.56 -6.23 -12.91
CA SER A 418 25.64 -7.32 -13.23
C SER A 418 24.23 -6.81 -13.51
N GLY A 419 23.66 -7.16 -14.65
CA GLY A 419 22.28 -6.78 -15.00
C GLY A 419 21.24 -7.23 -13.96
N LYS A 420 21.45 -8.40 -13.36
CA LYS A 420 20.59 -8.96 -12.31
C LYS A 420 20.59 -8.09 -11.03
N TRP A 421 21.78 -7.68 -10.56
CA TRP A 421 21.90 -6.78 -9.42
C TRP A 421 21.29 -5.41 -9.70
N ARG A 422 21.47 -4.91 -10.93
CA ARG A 422 20.86 -3.63 -11.32
C ARG A 422 19.35 -3.70 -11.31
N VAL A 423 18.71 -4.76 -11.81
CA VAL A 423 17.26 -4.94 -11.75
C VAL A 423 16.77 -4.96 -10.30
N ALA A 424 17.48 -5.64 -9.38
CA ALA A 424 17.10 -5.65 -7.97
C ALA A 424 17.16 -4.24 -7.33
N VAL A 425 18.21 -3.46 -7.64
CA VAL A 425 18.36 -2.06 -7.18
C VAL A 425 17.31 -1.16 -7.81
N GLU A 426 17.06 -1.32 -9.11
CA GLU A 426 16.03 -0.58 -9.86
C GLU A 426 14.62 -0.88 -9.33
N THR A 427 14.35 -2.13 -8.89
CA THR A 427 13.10 -2.48 -8.20
C THR A 427 12.94 -1.66 -6.92
N MET A 428 13.97 -1.52 -6.11
CA MET A 428 13.90 -0.72 -4.88
C MET A 428 13.82 0.79 -5.16
N ALA A 429 14.42 1.26 -6.27
CA ALA A 429 14.25 2.64 -6.71
C ALA A 429 12.79 2.91 -7.15
N VAL A 430 12.14 1.94 -7.81
CA VAL A 430 10.73 2.01 -8.17
C VAL A 430 9.84 2.00 -6.92
N VAL A 431 10.16 1.20 -5.90
CA VAL A 431 9.45 1.23 -4.61
C VAL A 431 9.57 2.61 -3.95
N ALA A 432 10.77 3.19 -3.89
CA ALA A 432 10.96 4.53 -3.33
C ALA A 432 10.20 5.61 -4.12
N LEU A 433 10.23 5.54 -5.46
CA LEU A 433 9.47 6.45 -6.31
C LEU A 433 7.96 6.29 -6.11
N ALA A 434 7.46 5.05 -5.99
CA ALA A 434 6.07 4.77 -5.68
C ALA A 434 5.66 5.35 -4.32
N GLY A 435 6.52 5.22 -3.30
CA GLY A 435 6.31 5.84 -1.99
C GLY A 435 6.21 7.35 -2.05
N ALA A 436 7.18 8.02 -2.69
CA ALA A 436 7.16 9.47 -2.87
C ALA A 436 5.88 9.94 -3.60
N PHE A 437 5.49 9.22 -4.65
CA PHE A 437 4.28 9.50 -5.41
C PHE A 437 3.01 9.32 -4.56
N SER A 438 2.95 8.27 -3.75
CA SER A 438 1.82 7.99 -2.86
C SER A 438 1.68 8.98 -1.70
N CYS A 439 2.69 9.80 -1.42
CA CYS A 439 2.60 10.94 -0.51
C CYS A 439 1.97 12.17 -1.19
N VAL A 440 2.30 12.41 -2.47
CA VAL A 440 1.88 13.60 -3.23
C VAL A 440 0.46 13.47 -3.77
N VAL A 441 0.11 12.30 -4.30
CA VAL A 441 -1.15 12.09 -5.02
C VAL A 441 -2.39 12.36 -4.17
N PRO A 442 -2.48 11.94 -2.90
CA PRO A 442 -3.65 12.26 -2.07
C PRO A 442 -3.86 13.77 -1.90
N LEU A 443 -2.79 14.54 -1.70
CA LEU A 443 -2.87 16.00 -1.51
C LEU A 443 -3.44 16.72 -2.74
N ILE A 444 -3.09 16.24 -3.93
CA ILE A 444 -3.60 16.77 -5.19
C ILE A 444 -5.02 16.26 -5.45
N GLY A 445 -5.27 14.98 -5.16
CA GLY A 445 -6.48 14.27 -5.54
C GLY A 445 -7.64 14.41 -4.56
N ASP A 446 -7.36 14.67 -3.27
CA ASP A 446 -8.37 14.64 -2.20
C ASP A 446 -8.06 15.64 -1.07
N GLY A 447 -7.08 16.53 -1.27
CA GLY A 447 -6.67 17.53 -0.28
C GLY A 447 -6.14 16.88 1.01
N GLU A 448 -6.64 17.35 2.17
CA GLU A 448 -6.25 16.81 3.48
C GLU A 448 -7.22 15.75 4.01
N ALA A 449 -8.19 15.31 3.19
CA ALA A 449 -9.15 14.31 3.63
C ALA A 449 -8.48 12.96 3.88
N ASP A 450 -8.81 12.33 5.00
CA ASP A 450 -8.42 10.96 5.35
C ASP A 450 -6.90 10.64 5.15
N LEU A 451 -6.01 11.62 5.38
CA LEU A 451 -4.57 11.46 5.14
C LEU A 451 -3.99 10.22 5.82
N GLY A 452 -4.43 9.90 7.05
CA GLY A 452 -3.98 8.70 7.77
C GLY A 452 -4.23 7.40 7.02
N LYS A 453 -5.28 7.33 6.17
CA LYS A 453 -5.61 6.18 5.33
C LYS A 453 -4.98 6.29 3.94
N HIS A 454 -5.02 7.47 3.34
CA HIS A 454 -4.53 7.70 1.99
C HIS A 454 -3.00 7.53 1.87
N LEU A 455 -2.26 7.71 2.96
CA LEU A 455 -0.81 7.50 3.03
C LEU A 455 -0.40 6.02 3.26
N PHE A 456 -1.34 5.07 3.24
CA PHE A 456 -1.02 3.66 3.47
C PHE A 456 0.03 3.12 2.49
N MET A 457 -0.10 3.39 1.19
CA MET A 457 0.89 2.93 0.20
C MET A 457 2.25 3.63 0.36
N PHE A 458 2.27 4.89 0.82
CA PHE A 458 3.52 5.53 1.24
C PHE A 458 4.19 4.73 2.37
N ASN A 459 3.42 4.34 3.41
CA ASN A 459 3.91 3.52 4.51
C ASN A 459 4.48 2.18 4.03
N VAL A 460 3.75 1.46 3.18
CA VAL A 460 4.21 0.18 2.60
C VAL A 460 5.54 0.34 1.87
N CYS A 461 5.67 1.36 1.02
CA CYS A 461 6.90 1.60 0.27
C CYS A 461 8.06 2.03 1.18
N PHE A 462 7.81 2.92 2.13
CA PHE A 462 8.80 3.38 3.10
C PHE A 462 9.32 2.23 3.95
N ASP A 463 8.43 1.38 4.44
CA ASP A 463 8.78 0.24 5.26
C ASP A 463 9.56 -0.83 4.46
N MET A 464 9.25 -1.02 3.18
CA MET A 464 10.09 -1.81 2.27
C MET A 464 11.49 -1.21 2.09
N MET A 465 11.62 0.13 2.01
CA MET A 465 12.93 0.78 1.97
C MET A 465 13.71 0.46 3.24
N VAL A 466 13.08 0.55 4.42
CA VAL A 466 13.72 0.18 5.71
C VAL A 466 14.15 -1.28 5.73
N VAL A 467 13.27 -2.21 5.35
CA VAL A 467 13.62 -3.64 5.24
C VAL A 467 14.82 -3.85 4.32
N SER A 468 14.87 -3.17 3.18
CA SER A 468 15.98 -3.29 2.24
C SER A 468 17.29 -2.74 2.78
N VAL A 469 17.25 -1.64 3.56
CA VAL A 469 18.42 -1.06 4.22
C VAL A 469 18.96 -2.03 5.27
N ILE A 470 18.11 -2.57 6.14
CA ILE A 470 18.49 -3.54 7.17
C ILE A 470 19.10 -4.79 6.51
N ALA A 471 18.40 -5.37 5.52
CA ALA A 471 18.89 -6.54 4.79
C ALA A 471 20.24 -6.27 4.08
N GLY A 472 20.38 -5.09 3.47
CA GLY A 472 21.62 -4.65 2.81
C GLY A 472 22.78 -4.46 3.79
N ALA A 473 22.53 -3.88 4.96
CA ALA A 473 23.53 -3.69 6.02
C ALA A 473 24.02 -5.05 6.55
N PHE A 474 23.11 -5.97 6.86
CA PHE A 474 23.47 -7.33 7.28
C PHE A 474 24.25 -8.09 6.19
N TYR A 475 23.83 -7.98 4.92
CA TYR A 475 24.56 -8.56 3.80
C TYR A 475 26.00 -8.02 3.72
N GLY A 476 26.16 -6.70 3.87
CA GLY A 476 27.47 -6.04 3.90
C GLY A 476 28.35 -6.51 5.07
N ALA A 477 27.78 -6.55 6.29
CA ALA A 477 28.48 -6.98 7.51
C ALA A 477 28.98 -8.43 7.40
N ILE A 478 28.12 -9.35 6.98
CA ILE A 478 28.51 -10.77 6.80
C ILE A 478 29.64 -10.91 5.76
N LYS A 479 29.58 -10.13 4.67
CA LYS A 479 30.60 -10.15 3.61
C LYS A 479 31.95 -9.63 4.11
N LEU A 480 31.96 -8.59 4.94
CA LEU A 480 33.17 -8.02 5.55
C LEU A 480 33.80 -9.00 6.54
N ALA A 481 33.00 -9.57 7.44
CA ALA A 481 33.46 -10.59 8.40
C ALA A 481 34.11 -11.79 7.68
N GLY A 482 33.48 -12.28 6.60
CA GLY A 482 34.04 -13.37 5.80
C GLY A 482 35.38 -13.06 5.12
N ARG A 483 35.62 -11.77 4.78
CA ARG A 483 36.91 -11.31 4.22
C ARG A 483 37.98 -11.28 5.31
N GLN A 484 37.70 -10.79 6.50
CA GLN A 484 38.65 -10.73 7.60
C GLN A 484 39.13 -12.11 8.05
N VAL A 485 38.21 -13.08 8.19
CA VAL A 485 38.54 -14.47 8.51
C VAL A 485 39.47 -15.09 7.46
N ARG A 486 39.22 -14.80 6.18
CA ARG A 486 40.09 -15.31 5.10
C ARG A 486 41.49 -14.70 5.11
N ASN A 487 41.60 -13.39 5.39
CA ASN A 487 42.88 -12.71 5.47
C ASN A 487 43.73 -13.23 6.65
N ARG A 488 43.09 -13.51 7.82
CA ARG A 488 43.76 -14.11 8.99
C ARG A 488 44.23 -15.58 8.81
N ARG A 489 43.65 -16.30 7.81
CA ARG A 489 44.06 -17.68 7.48
C ARG A 489 45.18 -17.75 6.45
N ASN A 490 45.39 -16.66 5.70
CA ASN A 490 46.37 -16.59 4.63
C ASN A 490 47.61 -15.74 4.98
N GLY A 491 47.64 -15.10 6.15
CA GLY A 491 48.82 -14.50 6.80
C GLY A 491 49.23 -15.31 8.04
#